data_abb6ec547fb5780cb24107b8681160b9
#
_entry.id   abb6ec547fb5780cb24107b8681160b9
#
_cell.length_a   1.000
_cell.length_b   1.000
_cell.length_c   1.000
_cell.angle_alpha   90.00
_cell.angle_beta   90.00
_cell.angle_gamma   90.00
#
_symmetry.space_group_name_H-M   'P 1'
#
loop_
_entity.id
_entity.type
_entity.pdbx_description
1 polymer ?
#
loop_
_entity_poly.entity_id
_entity_poly.type
_entity_poly.pdbx_seq_one_letter_code
_entity_poly.pdbx_strand_id
1 'polypeptide(L)'
;QKLCSEYNQTAAQVLLTKDTMVNDSSRYNAQNTFDELLRLGAIPVVNENDTVSTSEIPYVDSFGDNDRLSAIVAALIGADLLILLSDIDGLYTDDPRSNPDAKFISLVPEISQKYLNMGKETSGSSVGTGGMSAKLAAARIATDSGADMVIANGDQVDVIMDIMSGKEKGTLFLAHPNLDFDLMHYLNNEY
;
A
#
# COMPACT_ATOMS: atom_id res chain seq x y z
N GLN A 1 -17.16 -7.65 -11.69
CA GLN A 1 -17.88 -8.94 -11.53
C GLN A 1 -17.93 -9.76 -12.82
N LYS A 2 -18.40 -9.22 -13.97
CA LYS A 2 -18.55 -10.00 -15.21
C LYS A 2 -17.26 -10.68 -15.66
N LEU A 3 -16.12 -9.96 -15.70
CA LEU A 3 -14.82 -10.53 -16.05
C LEU A 3 -14.40 -11.67 -15.11
N CYS A 4 -14.51 -11.45 -13.78
CA CYS A 4 -14.16 -12.49 -12.81
C CYS A 4 -15.01 -13.75 -12.98
N SER A 5 -16.31 -13.59 -13.28
CA SER A 5 -17.22 -14.73 -13.51
C SER A 5 -16.84 -15.56 -14.72
N GLU A 6 -16.26 -14.96 -15.77
CA GLU A 6 -15.77 -15.68 -16.95
C GLU A 6 -14.61 -16.64 -16.61
N TYR A 7 -13.89 -16.38 -15.51
CA TYR A 7 -12.81 -17.21 -14.98
C TYR A 7 -13.23 -18.02 -13.74
N ASN A 8 -14.53 -18.14 -13.46
CA ASN A 8 -15.05 -18.80 -12.26
C ASN A 8 -14.51 -18.21 -10.95
N GLN A 9 -14.21 -16.91 -10.96
CA GLN A 9 -13.74 -16.19 -9.78
C GLN A 9 -14.86 -15.28 -9.23
N THR A 10 -14.96 -15.23 -7.91
CA THR A 10 -15.87 -14.31 -7.22
C THR A 10 -15.09 -13.11 -6.76
N ALA A 11 -15.54 -11.91 -7.13
CA ALA A 11 -15.00 -10.66 -6.61
C ALA A 11 -16.04 -9.96 -5.74
N ALA A 12 -15.60 -9.46 -4.59
CA ALA A 12 -16.42 -8.71 -3.63
C ALA A 12 -15.87 -7.29 -3.47
N GLN A 13 -16.73 -6.28 -3.69
CA GLN A 13 -16.34 -4.90 -3.43
C GLN A 13 -16.39 -4.62 -1.92
N VAL A 14 -15.31 -4.02 -1.41
CA VAL A 14 -15.19 -3.54 -0.03
C VAL A 14 -14.85 -2.06 -0.06
N LEU A 15 -15.70 -1.22 0.49
CA LEU A 15 -15.47 0.23 0.56
C LEU A 15 -15.22 0.62 2.02
N LEU A 16 -14.08 1.23 2.29
CA LEU A 16 -13.63 1.61 3.61
C LEU A 16 -13.59 3.12 3.77
N THR A 17 -13.79 3.59 5.00
CA THR A 17 -13.51 4.96 5.39
C THR A 17 -12.44 4.97 6.47
N LYS A 18 -11.76 6.08 6.66
CA LYS A 18 -10.80 6.23 7.77
C LYS A 18 -11.47 5.98 9.11
N ASP A 19 -12.71 6.45 9.31
CA ASP A 19 -13.50 6.17 10.52
C ASP A 19 -13.68 4.67 10.77
N THR A 20 -13.90 3.87 9.72
CA THR A 20 -13.96 2.41 9.82
C THR A 20 -12.70 1.83 10.45
N MET A 21 -11.54 2.41 10.13
CA MET A 21 -10.25 1.92 10.63
C MET A 21 -9.94 2.44 12.02
N VAL A 22 -10.34 3.67 12.35
CA VAL A 22 -10.08 4.30 13.66
C VAL A 22 -11.00 3.73 14.76
N ASN A 23 -12.23 3.39 14.43
CA ASN A 23 -13.16 2.81 15.39
C ASN A 23 -12.91 1.32 15.58
N ASP A 24 -12.62 0.88 16.81
CA ASP A 24 -12.28 -0.52 17.14
C ASP A 24 -13.33 -1.54 16.70
N SER A 25 -14.61 -1.24 16.94
CA SER A 25 -15.71 -2.13 16.58
C SER A 25 -15.87 -2.24 15.07
N SER A 26 -15.79 -1.10 14.36
CA SER A 26 -15.87 -1.05 12.88
C SER A 26 -14.67 -1.74 12.24
N ARG A 27 -13.48 -1.56 12.79
CA ARG A 27 -12.26 -2.22 12.33
C ARG A 27 -12.33 -3.72 12.49
N TYR A 28 -12.78 -4.19 13.65
CA TYR A 28 -13.00 -5.62 13.90
C TYR A 28 -14.01 -6.22 12.92
N ASN A 29 -15.11 -5.52 12.64
CA ASN A 29 -16.09 -5.95 11.65
C ASN A 29 -15.52 -5.98 10.23
N ALA A 30 -14.69 -5.01 9.87
CA ALA A 30 -13.99 -4.99 8.57
C ALA A 30 -13.05 -6.19 8.46
N GLN A 31 -12.24 -6.46 9.48
CA GLN A 31 -11.35 -7.64 9.50
C GLN A 31 -12.14 -8.94 9.35
N ASN A 32 -13.20 -9.16 10.12
CA ASN A 32 -14.05 -10.35 9.99
C ASN A 32 -14.64 -10.47 8.57
N THR A 33 -14.97 -9.35 7.93
CA THR A 33 -15.49 -9.35 6.56
C THR A 33 -14.41 -9.83 5.59
N PHE A 34 -13.17 -9.35 5.71
CA PHE A 34 -12.06 -9.83 4.89
C PHE A 34 -11.78 -11.31 5.12
N ASP A 35 -11.71 -11.75 6.37
CA ASP A 35 -11.48 -13.15 6.73
C ASP A 35 -12.51 -14.07 6.10
N GLU A 36 -13.80 -13.68 6.17
CA GLU A 36 -14.87 -14.46 5.60
C GLU A 36 -14.85 -14.47 4.06
N LEU A 37 -14.56 -13.33 3.41
CA LEU A 37 -14.41 -13.28 1.95
C LEU A 37 -13.26 -14.17 1.46
N LEU A 38 -12.11 -14.09 2.12
CA LEU A 38 -10.95 -14.92 1.81
C LEU A 38 -11.23 -16.41 2.05
N ARG A 39 -11.90 -16.75 3.17
CA ARG A 39 -12.33 -18.11 3.46
C ARG A 39 -13.27 -18.69 2.41
N LEU A 40 -14.12 -17.86 1.82
CA LEU A 40 -15.03 -18.22 0.73
C LEU A 40 -14.33 -18.27 -0.65
N GLY A 41 -13.03 -17.94 -0.72
CA GLY A 41 -12.29 -17.87 -1.98
C GLY A 41 -12.70 -16.68 -2.85
N ALA A 42 -13.34 -15.66 -2.27
CA ALA A 42 -13.65 -14.43 -2.97
C ALA A 42 -12.43 -13.49 -2.98
N ILE A 43 -12.29 -12.71 -4.04
CA ILE A 43 -11.24 -11.70 -4.19
C ILE A 43 -11.81 -10.36 -3.71
N PRO A 44 -11.36 -9.82 -2.54
CA PRO A 44 -11.77 -8.49 -2.12
C PRO A 44 -11.19 -7.43 -3.05
N VAL A 45 -12.05 -6.56 -3.59
CA VAL A 45 -11.67 -5.38 -4.38
C VAL A 45 -11.96 -4.15 -3.53
N VAL A 46 -10.91 -3.54 -3.02
CA VAL A 46 -11.00 -2.51 -1.99
C VAL A 46 -10.78 -1.13 -2.56
N ASN A 47 -11.53 -0.16 -2.08
CA ASN A 47 -11.30 1.26 -2.31
C ASN A 47 -11.82 2.09 -1.14
N GLU A 48 -11.48 3.38 -1.12
CA GLU A 48 -12.10 4.34 -0.20
C GLU A 48 -13.57 4.54 -0.55
N ASN A 49 -14.40 4.79 0.46
CA ASN A 49 -15.81 5.15 0.29
C ASN A 49 -15.96 6.68 0.25
N ASP A 50 -15.61 7.28 -0.90
CA ASP A 50 -15.66 8.73 -1.11
C ASP A 50 -17.07 9.32 -0.91
N THR A 51 -18.13 8.50 -1.07
CA THR A 51 -19.52 8.99 -1.00
C THR A 51 -19.98 9.30 0.41
N VAL A 52 -19.32 8.73 1.43
CA VAL A 52 -19.63 8.95 2.86
C VAL A 52 -18.44 9.52 3.63
N SER A 53 -17.31 9.70 2.97
CA SER A 53 -16.15 10.43 3.47
C SER A 53 -16.44 11.94 3.32
N THR A 54 -17.40 12.45 4.12
CA THR A 54 -17.79 13.86 4.02
C THR A 54 -16.89 14.73 4.89
N SER A 55 -16.38 15.80 4.29
CA SER A 55 -15.62 16.89 4.91
C SER A 55 -16.38 17.70 5.99
N GLU A 56 -17.57 17.26 6.40
CA GLU A 56 -18.39 17.94 7.41
C GLU A 56 -17.92 17.67 8.84
N ILE A 57 -17.07 16.64 9.04
CA ILE A 57 -16.38 16.43 10.31
C ILE A 57 -14.95 16.95 10.12
N PRO A 58 -14.57 18.11 10.71
CA PRO A 58 -13.29 18.79 10.44
C PRO A 58 -12.02 18.00 10.82
N TYR A 59 -12.14 16.71 11.16
CA TYR A 59 -11.05 15.84 11.58
C TYR A 59 -11.08 14.44 10.96
N VAL A 60 -11.97 14.16 9.99
CA VAL A 60 -12.01 12.88 9.27
C VAL A 60 -11.40 13.07 7.90
N ASP A 61 -10.08 12.98 7.85
CA ASP A 61 -9.36 12.99 6.57
C ASP A 61 -9.52 11.67 5.82
N SER A 62 -9.39 11.73 4.50
CA SER A 62 -9.28 10.55 3.64
C SER A 62 -7.99 9.77 3.98
N PHE A 63 -7.86 8.55 3.48
CA PHE A 63 -6.58 7.81 3.57
C PHE A 63 -5.43 8.52 2.82
N GLY A 64 -5.73 9.53 2.03
CA GLY A 64 -4.80 10.32 1.24
C GLY A 64 -4.58 9.76 -0.16
N ASP A 65 -4.09 8.53 -0.27
CA ASP A 65 -3.89 7.84 -1.54
C ASP A 65 -4.09 6.31 -1.42
N ASN A 66 -4.19 5.64 -2.56
CA ASN A 66 -4.40 4.21 -2.61
C ASN A 66 -3.15 3.41 -2.20
N ASP A 67 -1.95 3.97 -2.29
CA ASP A 67 -0.74 3.31 -1.81
C ASP A 67 -0.83 3.10 -0.30
N ARG A 68 -1.23 4.15 0.42
CA ARG A 68 -1.43 4.10 1.88
C ARG A 68 -2.60 3.21 2.27
N LEU A 69 -3.74 3.33 1.59
CA LEU A 69 -4.90 2.45 1.82
C LEU A 69 -4.53 0.98 1.66
N SER A 70 -3.75 0.63 0.62
CA SER A 70 -3.33 -0.75 0.39
C SER A 70 -2.43 -1.29 1.50
N ALA A 71 -1.51 -0.47 2.02
CA ALA A 71 -0.65 -0.86 3.14
C ALA A 71 -1.44 -1.03 4.44
N ILE A 72 -2.42 -0.16 4.71
CA ILE A 72 -3.33 -0.28 5.87
C ILE A 72 -4.15 -1.58 5.77
N VAL A 73 -4.68 -1.88 4.58
CA VAL A 73 -5.42 -3.14 4.36
C VAL A 73 -4.52 -4.34 4.53
N ALA A 74 -3.28 -4.31 3.99
CA ALA A 74 -2.30 -5.37 4.17
C ALA A 74 -2.01 -5.63 5.66
N ALA A 75 -1.81 -4.58 6.44
CA ALA A 75 -1.63 -4.69 7.90
C ALA A 75 -2.88 -5.25 8.60
N LEU A 76 -4.09 -4.81 8.20
CA LEU A 76 -5.35 -5.26 8.78
C LEU A 76 -5.58 -6.76 8.60
N ILE A 77 -5.29 -7.29 7.40
CA ILE A 77 -5.53 -8.70 7.07
C ILE A 77 -4.33 -9.61 7.38
N GLY A 78 -3.22 -9.06 7.86
CA GLY A 78 -1.99 -9.81 8.11
C GLY A 78 -1.39 -10.40 6.83
N ALA A 79 -1.30 -9.59 5.76
CA ALA A 79 -0.74 -10.03 4.49
C ALA A 79 0.77 -10.34 4.63
N ASP A 80 1.25 -11.36 3.91
CA ASP A 80 2.69 -11.69 3.85
C ASP A 80 3.43 -10.80 2.83
N LEU A 81 2.72 -10.34 1.79
CA LEU A 81 3.30 -9.56 0.69
C LEU A 81 2.31 -8.50 0.19
N LEU A 82 2.78 -7.27 0.05
CA LEU A 82 2.11 -6.17 -0.65
C LEU A 82 2.84 -5.86 -1.95
N ILE A 83 2.15 -5.87 -3.09
CA ILE A 83 2.70 -5.45 -4.38
C ILE A 83 2.04 -4.15 -4.79
N LEU A 84 2.80 -3.06 -4.84
CA LEU A 84 2.38 -1.78 -5.40
C LEU A 84 2.78 -1.69 -6.87
N LEU A 85 1.80 -1.67 -7.75
CA LEU A 85 2.00 -1.41 -9.17
C LEU A 85 1.93 0.10 -9.43
N SER A 86 2.96 0.62 -10.06
CA SER A 86 3.13 2.05 -10.33
C SER A 86 3.60 2.28 -11.77
N ASP A 87 3.75 3.54 -12.14
CA ASP A 87 4.37 4.01 -13.38
C ASP A 87 5.91 4.07 -13.32
N ILE A 88 6.50 3.61 -12.21
CA ILE A 88 7.96 3.57 -12.00
C ILE A 88 8.42 2.13 -11.77
N ASP A 89 9.67 1.85 -12.17
CA ASP A 89 10.25 0.51 -12.04
C ASP A 89 10.56 0.12 -10.59
N GLY A 90 10.65 1.09 -9.68
CA GLY A 90 10.98 0.92 -8.27
C GLY A 90 11.69 2.15 -7.70
N LEU A 91 12.45 1.94 -6.63
CA LEU A 91 13.21 3.00 -5.95
C LEU A 91 14.56 3.23 -6.61
N TYR A 92 14.94 4.49 -6.77
CA TYR A 92 16.25 4.93 -7.24
C TYR A 92 16.92 5.82 -6.19
N THR A 93 18.25 5.96 -6.29
CA THR A 93 19.01 6.84 -5.39
C THR A 93 18.70 8.33 -5.58
N ASP A 94 18.13 8.71 -6.72
CA ASP A 94 17.67 10.05 -7.11
C ASP A 94 16.66 9.89 -8.25
N ASP A 95 16.03 10.98 -8.71
CA ASP A 95 15.11 10.94 -9.84
C ASP A 95 15.85 10.61 -11.15
N PRO A 96 15.65 9.43 -11.75
CA PRO A 96 16.34 9.03 -12.97
C PRO A 96 15.97 9.88 -14.20
N ARG A 97 14.88 10.68 -14.13
CA ARG A 97 14.48 11.59 -15.20
C ARG A 97 15.36 12.85 -15.22
N SER A 98 15.84 13.27 -14.05
CA SER A 98 16.64 14.48 -13.88
C SER A 98 18.12 14.19 -13.66
N ASN A 99 18.46 13.03 -13.10
CA ASN A 99 19.83 12.62 -12.79
C ASN A 99 20.19 11.30 -13.50
N PRO A 100 21.04 11.33 -14.54
CA PRO A 100 21.46 10.12 -15.24
C PRO A 100 22.35 9.18 -14.40
N ASP A 101 22.90 9.68 -13.28
CA ASP A 101 23.70 8.88 -12.35
C ASP A 101 22.84 8.19 -11.26
N ALA A 102 21.52 8.36 -11.31
CA ALA A 102 20.59 7.69 -10.40
C ALA A 102 20.69 6.17 -10.56
N LYS A 103 20.92 5.47 -9.44
CA LYS A 103 21.06 4.01 -9.40
C LYS A 103 19.79 3.36 -8.89
N PHE A 104 19.37 2.31 -9.57
CA PHE A 104 18.26 1.48 -9.11
C PHE A 104 18.59 0.74 -7.81
N ILE A 105 17.62 0.67 -6.91
CA ILE A 105 17.73 -0.02 -5.61
C ILE A 105 16.78 -1.23 -5.66
N SER A 106 17.34 -2.43 -5.80
CA SER A 106 16.54 -3.65 -5.90
C SER A 106 16.06 -4.17 -4.53
N LEU A 107 16.79 -3.86 -3.45
CA LEU A 107 16.50 -4.36 -2.12
C LEU A 107 16.69 -3.27 -1.05
N VAL A 108 15.69 -3.15 -0.18
CA VAL A 108 15.71 -2.31 1.02
C VAL A 108 15.46 -3.22 2.23
N PRO A 109 16.51 -3.64 2.95
CA PRO A 109 16.37 -4.52 4.12
C PRO A 109 15.63 -3.85 5.29
N GLU A 110 15.80 -2.53 5.44
CA GLU A 110 15.19 -1.72 6.50
C GLU A 110 15.00 -0.29 6.01
N ILE A 111 13.84 0.29 6.28
CA ILE A 111 13.52 1.68 5.89
C ILE A 111 14.15 2.64 6.89
N SER A 112 15.35 3.11 6.58
CA SER A 112 16.04 4.14 7.36
C SER A 112 15.53 5.55 7.04
N GLN A 113 15.83 6.52 7.92
CA GLN A 113 15.52 7.93 7.69
C GLN A 113 16.10 8.46 6.37
N LYS A 114 17.19 7.87 5.89
CA LYS A 114 17.79 8.20 4.59
C LYS A 114 16.79 7.97 3.45
N TYR A 115 16.12 6.81 3.41
CA TYR A 115 15.14 6.49 2.37
C TYR A 115 13.92 7.41 2.45
N LEU A 116 13.44 7.70 3.65
CA LEU A 116 12.31 8.63 3.85
C LEU A 116 12.63 10.05 3.37
N ASN A 117 13.86 10.52 3.54
CA ASN A 117 14.30 11.84 3.06
C ASN A 117 14.42 11.86 1.52
N MET A 118 14.87 10.77 0.89
CA MET A 118 14.92 10.67 -0.57
C MET A 118 13.53 10.86 -1.20
N GLY A 119 12.47 10.34 -0.58
CA GLY A 119 11.10 10.54 -1.04
C GLY A 119 10.63 12.00 -0.96
N LYS A 120 11.19 12.82 -0.07
CA LYS A 120 10.83 14.24 0.08
C LYS A 120 11.53 15.13 -0.96
N GLU A 121 12.75 14.80 -1.34
CA GLU A 121 13.54 15.58 -2.30
C GLU A 121 13.04 15.42 -3.75
N THR A 122 12.49 14.26 -4.07
CA THR A 122 11.92 13.97 -5.42
C THR A 122 10.52 14.53 -5.64
N SER A 123 9.85 15.08 -4.63
CA SER A 123 8.49 15.63 -4.71
C SER A 123 8.40 17.05 -5.33
N GLY A 124 9.41 17.50 -6.05
CA GLY A 124 9.43 18.80 -6.74
C GLY A 124 8.48 18.98 -7.94
N SER A 125 7.64 17.99 -8.28
CA SER A 125 6.60 18.13 -9.29
C SER A 125 5.24 18.36 -8.65
N SER A 126 4.63 19.51 -8.93
CA SER A 126 3.33 19.96 -8.46
C SER A 126 2.12 19.18 -9.02
N VAL A 127 2.31 18.00 -9.58
CA VAL A 127 1.25 17.19 -10.20
C VAL A 127 1.41 15.72 -9.77
N GLY A 128 0.73 15.36 -8.68
CA GLY A 128 0.63 13.96 -8.23
C GLY A 128 0.72 13.84 -6.70
N THR A 129 -0.40 13.60 -6.03
CA THR A 129 -0.52 13.37 -4.59
C THR A 129 0.06 12.02 -4.14
N GLY A 130 0.48 11.14 -5.08
CA GLY A 130 1.01 9.80 -4.85
C GLY A 130 2.50 9.66 -5.19
N GLY A 131 3.36 10.61 -4.81
CA GLY A 131 4.79 10.58 -5.08
C GLY A 131 5.55 9.46 -4.32
N MET A 132 6.87 9.39 -4.53
CA MET A 132 7.74 8.42 -3.86
C MET A 132 7.61 8.46 -2.32
N SER A 133 7.32 9.63 -1.74
CA SER A 133 7.08 9.77 -0.29
C SER A 133 5.89 8.95 0.20
N ALA A 134 4.78 8.94 -0.56
CA ALA A 134 3.60 8.13 -0.24
C ALA A 134 3.90 6.63 -0.30
N LYS A 135 4.65 6.20 -1.34
CA LYS A 135 5.08 4.80 -1.49
C LYS A 135 6.02 4.35 -0.37
N LEU A 136 6.92 5.21 0.07
CA LEU A 136 7.80 4.91 1.22
C LEU A 136 7.04 4.89 2.55
N ALA A 137 6.02 5.74 2.72
CA ALA A 137 5.12 5.67 3.87
C ALA A 137 4.33 4.35 3.87
N ALA A 138 3.78 3.95 2.72
CA ALA A 138 3.11 2.66 2.56
C ALA A 138 4.07 1.47 2.85
N ALA A 139 5.31 1.55 2.34
CA ALA A 139 6.33 0.53 2.60
C ALA A 139 6.61 0.39 4.10
N ARG A 140 6.70 1.51 4.83
CA ARG A 140 6.90 1.50 6.27
C ARG A 140 5.76 0.81 7.01
N ILE A 141 4.49 1.15 6.68
CA ILE A 141 3.33 0.49 7.29
C ILE A 141 3.37 -1.02 7.04
N ALA A 142 3.58 -1.43 5.79
CA ALA A 142 3.61 -2.84 5.41
C ALA A 142 4.73 -3.60 6.13
N THR A 143 5.97 -3.08 6.09
CA THR A 143 7.12 -3.77 6.67
C THR A 143 7.08 -3.80 8.20
N ASP A 144 6.65 -2.72 8.86
CA ASP A 144 6.48 -2.66 10.32
C ASP A 144 5.35 -3.60 10.79
N SER A 145 4.32 -3.83 9.97
CA SER A 145 3.25 -4.79 10.26
C SER A 145 3.63 -6.25 9.97
N GLY A 146 4.76 -6.49 9.33
CA GLY A 146 5.29 -7.84 9.07
C GLY A 146 5.10 -8.35 7.64
N ALA A 147 4.67 -7.50 6.71
CA ALA A 147 4.57 -7.83 5.30
C ALA A 147 5.82 -7.38 4.52
N ASP A 148 6.34 -8.23 3.64
CA ASP A 148 7.22 -7.76 2.58
C ASP A 148 6.45 -6.83 1.64
N MET A 149 7.15 -5.87 1.01
CA MET A 149 6.52 -5.02 0.01
C MET A 149 7.37 -4.90 -1.24
N VAL A 150 6.73 -4.94 -2.41
CA VAL A 150 7.40 -4.69 -3.70
C VAL A 150 6.77 -3.50 -4.40
N ILE A 151 7.60 -2.56 -4.87
CA ILE A 151 7.19 -1.54 -5.84
C ILE A 151 7.69 -1.98 -7.21
N ALA A 152 6.80 -2.09 -8.18
CA ALA A 152 7.14 -2.50 -9.54
C ALA A 152 6.32 -1.72 -10.58
N ASN A 153 6.84 -1.70 -11.81
CA ASN A 153 6.15 -1.09 -12.94
C ASN A 153 4.95 -1.95 -13.35
N GLY A 154 3.77 -1.31 -13.39
CA GLY A 154 2.49 -1.93 -13.69
C GLY A 154 2.09 -1.93 -15.16
N ASP A 155 2.91 -1.40 -16.08
CA ASP A 155 2.60 -1.36 -17.51
C ASP A 155 2.34 -2.76 -18.10
N GLN A 156 2.99 -3.77 -17.52
CA GLN A 156 2.77 -5.18 -17.83
C GLN A 156 2.35 -5.92 -16.56
N VAL A 157 1.08 -6.25 -16.46
CA VAL A 157 0.49 -6.90 -15.26
C VAL A 157 1.12 -8.27 -14.96
N ASP A 158 1.74 -8.92 -15.96
CA ASP A 158 2.48 -10.17 -15.82
C ASP A 158 3.64 -10.07 -14.81
N VAL A 159 4.10 -8.85 -14.47
CA VAL A 159 5.10 -8.61 -13.42
C VAL A 159 4.67 -9.22 -12.07
N ILE A 160 3.37 -9.30 -11.78
CA ILE A 160 2.85 -9.96 -10.57
C ILE A 160 3.26 -11.42 -10.54
N MET A 161 3.11 -12.14 -11.67
CA MET A 161 3.47 -13.56 -11.78
C MET A 161 4.99 -13.76 -11.65
N ASP A 162 5.76 -12.83 -12.20
CA ASP A 162 7.22 -12.84 -12.05
C ASP A 162 7.64 -12.69 -10.59
N ILE A 163 7.07 -11.71 -9.87
CA ILE A 163 7.33 -11.50 -8.43
C ILE A 163 6.94 -12.74 -7.63
N MET A 164 5.73 -13.28 -7.85
CA MET A 164 5.22 -14.46 -7.15
C MET A 164 6.04 -15.73 -7.44
N SER A 165 6.77 -15.78 -8.56
CA SER A 165 7.69 -16.87 -8.89
C SER A 165 9.11 -16.66 -8.34
N GLY A 166 9.35 -15.59 -7.59
CA GLY A 166 10.64 -15.27 -6.97
C GLY A 166 11.64 -14.59 -7.91
N LYS A 167 11.19 -14.04 -9.06
CA LYS A 167 12.09 -13.26 -9.92
C LYS A 167 12.31 -11.86 -9.33
N GLU A 168 13.52 -11.38 -9.46
CA GLU A 168 13.89 -10.03 -9.06
C GLU A 168 13.24 -8.99 -10.00
N LYS A 169 12.14 -8.40 -9.54
CA LYS A 169 11.39 -7.35 -10.22
C LYS A 169 11.08 -6.23 -9.24
N GLY A 170 11.30 -5.01 -9.67
CA GLY A 170 11.03 -3.85 -8.83
C GLY A 170 11.99 -3.70 -7.66
N THR A 171 11.57 -2.97 -6.65
CA THR A 171 12.27 -2.82 -5.37
C THR A 171 11.55 -3.61 -4.29
N LEU A 172 12.25 -4.55 -3.68
CA LEU A 172 11.76 -5.32 -2.54
C LEU A 172 12.15 -4.62 -1.23
N PHE A 173 11.17 -4.38 -0.38
CA PHE A 173 11.30 -3.95 1.01
C PHE A 173 11.03 -5.15 1.90
N LEU A 174 11.99 -5.55 2.72
CA LEU A 174 11.83 -6.71 3.59
C LEU A 174 10.97 -6.39 4.80
N ALA A 175 10.15 -7.34 5.19
CA ALA A 175 9.41 -7.29 6.44
C ALA A 175 10.35 -7.05 7.62
N HIS A 176 10.00 -6.08 8.45
CA HIS A 176 10.75 -5.72 9.64
C HIS A 176 9.77 -5.52 10.81
N PRO A 177 9.14 -6.62 11.30
CA PRO A 177 8.07 -6.53 12.26
C PRO A 177 8.51 -5.74 13.49
N ASN A 178 7.83 -4.64 13.74
CA ASN A 178 8.05 -3.82 14.91
C ASN A 178 7.04 -4.24 15.99
N LEU A 179 7.52 -4.74 17.13
CA LEU A 179 6.67 -5.16 18.25
C LEU A 179 5.84 -4.00 18.83
N ASP A 180 6.31 -2.77 18.64
CA ASP A 180 5.62 -1.55 19.09
C ASP A 180 4.75 -0.95 17.97
N PHE A 181 4.64 -1.63 16.80
CA PHE A 181 3.79 -1.14 15.71
C PHE A 181 2.32 -1.22 16.12
N ASP A 182 1.70 -0.06 16.22
CA ASP A 182 0.27 0.10 16.44
C ASP A 182 -0.32 0.86 15.27
N LEU A 183 -1.08 0.16 14.43
CA LEU A 183 -1.77 0.74 13.29
C LEU A 183 -2.64 1.93 13.69
N MET A 184 -3.23 1.88 14.89
CA MET A 184 -4.08 2.95 15.40
C MET A 184 -3.28 4.17 15.80
N HIS A 185 -2.14 3.95 16.46
CA HIS A 185 -1.22 5.04 16.79
C HIS A 185 -0.74 5.71 15.50
N TYR A 186 -0.42 4.92 14.48
CA TYR A 186 -0.03 5.41 13.16
C TYR A 186 -1.15 6.27 12.52
N LEU A 187 -2.38 5.75 12.45
CA LEU A 187 -3.52 6.43 11.83
C LEU A 187 -3.90 7.75 12.55
N ASN A 188 -3.65 7.84 13.86
CA ASN A 188 -4.03 9.00 14.68
C ASN A 188 -2.94 10.08 14.76
N ASN A 189 -1.67 9.77 14.54
CA ASN A 189 -0.55 10.69 14.85
C ASN A 189 0.25 11.17 13.64
N GLU A 190 -0.05 10.74 12.42
CA GLU A 190 0.64 11.19 11.21
C GLU A 190 -0.07 12.36 10.49
N TYR A 191 -0.63 13.30 11.25
CA TYR A 191 -1.16 14.56 10.70
C TYR A 191 -0.61 15.76 11.45
#